data_d997ba4331507cc473e03498501959ba
#
_entry.id   d997ba4331507cc473e03498501959ba
#
_cell.length_a   1.000
_cell.length_b   1.000
_cell.length_c   1.000
_cell.angle_alpha   90.00
_cell.angle_beta   90.00
_cell.angle_gamma   90.00
#
_symmetry.space_group_name_H-M   'P 1'
#
loop_
_entity.id
_entity.type
_entity.pdbx_description
1 polymer ?
#
loop_
_entity_poly.entity_id
_entity_poly.type
_entity_poly.pdbx_seq_one_letter_code
_entity_poly.pdbx_strand_id
1 'polypeptide(L)'
;MTGISRLALLIAFAALPAGAETVKLTLLGVGDVYNFEEEDGRGGFARLNAVAKAERAANPNTLYLFNGDMLSPSLASGFDQGQNTIDFTNLVPFDLAVPGNHEFDFGPENFFEKMKASKYPWAAINITKDDGSAIEGLGGVMVKEVAGLKIALIPVAQDTSPEVSSTGSLKFLPTVETGVAAAEKAREEGADLVVGVVQTNMENDRALMASGAFDVILSGDDHSYATAYDGRTAYVETSIDGQFLSPVDLTVEIEVKDDGTREISWTPAFRFIDTASVTPDPESVAMADALRATMDQNLNVEIGTLEAPLDSRRNVVRGEEATMGNLITDALRDVTGADIAIMNGGGIRGDTTYEAGRKLTRRDILTELPFGNVTVVTELPGSQVLLALENGVSQVEKGSGRFPQVSGVTFALDAAAEPGSRVSEVMVGDAPLEADKVYTVAVNDYILGGGDGYAALGGGRIVTEGPTGQLLANDVMAYVEKLGTVNLAVEGRIRKLGQ
;
A
#
# COMPACT_ATOMS: atom_id res chain seq x y z
N MET A 1 -37.46 71.04 33.19
CA MET A 1 -36.57 70.06 33.83
C MET A 1 -37.15 68.71 33.56
N THR A 2 -36.63 68.07 32.57
CA THR A 2 -37.13 66.81 32.00
C THR A 2 -36.27 65.65 32.52
N GLY A 3 -36.89 64.78 33.33
CA GLY A 3 -36.27 63.59 33.87
C GLY A 3 -36.33 62.43 32.81
N ILE A 4 -35.16 61.93 32.41
CA ILE A 4 -35.02 60.75 31.52
C ILE A 4 -34.96 59.55 32.43
N SER A 5 -36.01 58.71 32.42
CA SER A 5 -35.98 57.38 33.03
C SER A 5 -35.18 56.40 32.13
N ARG A 6 -34.08 55.89 32.69
CA ARG A 6 -33.33 54.78 32.08
C ARG A 6 -34.04 53.43 32.35
N LEU A 7 -34.61 52.82 31.31
CA LEU A 7 -35.17 51.51 31.37
C LEU A 7 -34.00 50.54 31.22
N ALA A 8 -33.62 49.79 32.26
CA ALA A 8 -32.67 48.73 32.21
C ALA A 8 -33.36 47.45 31.64
N LEU A 9 -32.97 47.05 30.44
CA LEU A 9 -33.42 45.81 29.83
C LEU A 9 -32.64 44.65 30.46
N LEU A 10 -33.25 43.91 31.37
CA LEU A 10 -32.74 42.62 31.86
C LEU A 10 -32.98 41.60 30.77
N ILE A 11 -31.90 41.18 30.07
CA ILE A 11 -31.89 40.00 29.20
C ILE A 11 -31.79 38.80 30.14
N ALA A 12 -32.90 38.15 30.39
CA ALA A 12 -32.93 36.86 31.05
C ALA A 12 -32.39 35.83 30.05
N PHE A 13 -31.18 35.33 30.29
CA PHE A 13 -30.73 34.06 29.67
C PHE A 13 -31.64 32.97 30.21
N ALA A 14 -32.54 32.47 29.38
CA ALA A 14 -33.25 31.24 29.66
C ALA A 14 -32.21 30.13 29.62
N ALA A 15 -31.92 29.51 30.78
CA ALA A 15 -31.19 28.26 30.86
C ALA A 15 -31.98 27.22 30.05
N LEU A 16 -31.38 26.67 29.02
CA LEU A 16 -31.93 25.50 28.32
C LEU A 16 -32.00 24.37 29.35
N PRO A 17 -33.06 23.55 29.34
CA PRO A 17 -33.16 22.45 30.26
C PRO A 17 -32.01 21.49 30.00
N ALA A 18 -31.39 20.97 31.05
CA ALA A 18 -30.44 19.83 30.98
C ALA A 18 -31.17 18.67 30.33
N GLY A 19 -30.83 18.40 29.08
CA GLY A 19 -31.38 17.30 28.27
C GLY A 19 -30.25 16.53 27.65
N ALA A 20 -30.31 15.21 27.74
CA ALA A 20 -29.41 14.37 26.97
C ALA A 20 -29.73 14.51 25.48
N GLU A 21 -28.73 14.84 24.67
CA GLU A 21 -28.83 14.86 23.22
C GLU A 21 -28.21 13.55 22.67
N THR A 22 -28.92 12.87 21.77
CA THR A 22 -28.41 11.66 21.11
C THR A 22 -28.03 11.97 19.69
N VAL A 23 -26.78 11.75 19.33
CA VAL A 23 -26.23 11.91 17.98
C VAL A 23 -25.95 10.53 17.37
N LYS A 24 -26.34 10.36 16.13
CA LYS A 24 -25.92 9.21 15.30
C LYS A 24 -24.77 9.63 14.42
N LEU A 25 -23.64 8.93 14.54
CA LEU A 25 -22.45 9.13 13.73
C LEU A 25 -22.11 7.83 13.02
N THR A 26 -21.79 7.87 11.74
CA THR A 26 -21.31 6.71 10.98
C THR A 26 -19.85 6.95 10.57
N LEU A 27 -18.97 6.02 10.89
CA LEU A 27 -17.58 6.00 10.41
C LEU A 27 -17.45 4.88 9.38
N LEU A 28 -17.14 5.23 8.14
CA LEU A 28 -16.91 4.30 7.04
C LEU A 28 -15.42 4.36 6.69
N GLY A 29 -14.67 3.37 7.18
CA GLY A 29 -13.27 3.14 6.79
C GLY A 29 -13.17 2.27 5.56
N VAL A 30 -12.18 2.53 4.72
CA VAL A 30 -11.79 1.71 3.58
C VAL A 30 -10.28 1.86 3.36
N GLY A 31 -9.60 0.78 3.01
CA GLY A 31 -8.18 0.73 2.68
C GLY A 31 -7.91 -0.36 1.66
N ASP A 32 -6.66 -0.46 1.21
CA ASP A 32 -6.18 -1.56 0.37
C ASP A 32 -6.99 -1.74 -0.92
N VAL A 33 -7.28 -0.63 -1.62
CA VAL A 33 -8.12 -0.62 -2.84
C VAL A 33 -7.26 -0.42 -4.08
N TYR A 34 -6.77 -1.52 -4.64
CA TYR A 34 -5.81 -1.52 -5.76
C TYR A 34 -6.49 -1.59 -7.13
N ASN A 35 -7.60 -2.33 -7.21
CA ASN A 35 -8.29 -2.60 -8.45
C ASN A 35 -9.50 -1.69 -8.63
N PHE A 36 -9.57 -1.05 -9.81
CA PHE A 36 -10.73 -0.22 -10.12
C PHE A 36 -11.95 -1.04 -10.51
N GLU A 37 -11.75 -2.29 -10.95
CA GLU A 37 -12.79 -3.23 -11.35
C GLU A 37 -13.21 -4.14 -10.19
N GLU A 38 -14.41 -4.67 -10.27
CA GLU A 38 -14.87 -5.73 -9.39
C GLU A 38 -14.17 -7.06 -9.71
N GLU A 39 -13.96 -7.87 -8.68
CA GLU A 39 -13.52 -9.26 -8.79
C GLU A 39 -14.62 -10.18 -8.26
N ASP A 40 -15.03 -11.17 -9.06
CA ASP A 40 -16.13 -12.10 -8.72
C ASP A 40 -17.43 -11.40 -8.25
N GLY A 41 -17.71 -10.23 -8.83
CA GLY A 41 -18.90 -9.44 -8.51
C GLY A 41 -18.81 -8.64 -7.21
N ARG A 42 -17.62 -8.46 -6.63
CA ARG A 42 -17.35 -7.69 -5.39
C ARG A 42 -16.28 -6.63 -5.61
N GLY A 43 -16.30 -5.63 -4.77
CA GLY A 43 -15.28 -4.58 -4.74
C GLY A 43 -15.30 -3.67 -5.95
N GLY A 44 -14.16 -3.01 -6.17
CA GLY A 44 -13.97 -2.00 -7.18
C GLY A 44 -14.64 -0.66 -6.85
N PHE A 45 -14.15 0.43 -7.47
CA PHE A 45 -14.63 1.76 -7.11
C PHE A 45 -16.10 2.02 -7.44
N ALA A 46 -16.69 1.31 -8.42
CA ALA A 46 -18.11 1.52 -8.75
C ALA A 46 -19.05 1.08 -7.63
N ARG A 47 -18.74 -0.01 -6.93
CA ARG A 47 -19.51 -0.45 -5.76
C ARG A 47 -19.14 0.33 -4.51
N LEU A 48 -17.87 0.63 -4.32
CA LEU A 48 -17.39 1.42 -3.19
C LEU A 48 -18.01 2.81 -3.17
N ASN A 49 -18.00 3.53 -4.29
CA ASN A 49 -18.63 4.84 -4.43
C ASN A 49 -20.16 4.78 -4.23
N ALA A 50 -20.81 3.70 -4.66
CA ALA A 50 -22.24 3.50 -4.40
C ALA A 50 -22.52 3.37 -2.90
N VAL A 51 -21.72 2.60 -2.15
CA VAL A 51 -21.84 2.47 -0.69
C VAL A 51 -21.63 3.83 -0.03
N ALA A 52 -20.54 4.54 -0.34
CA ALA A 52 -20.26 5.82 0.27
C ALA A 52 -21.35 6.88 0.03
N LYS A 53 -21.90 6.92 -1.20
CA LYS A 53 -23.06 7.78 -1.53
C LYS A 53 -24.30 7.39 -0.71
N ALA A 54 -24.58 6.09 -0.57
CA ALA A 54 -25.73 5.58 0.18
C ALA A 54 -25.62 5.88 1.68
N GLU A 55 -24.44 5.67 2.28
CA GLU A 55 -24.18 5.95 3.69
C GLU A 55 -24.35 7.45 4.00
N ARG A 56 -23.77 8.34 3.20
CA ARG A 56 -23.93 9.79 3.35
C ARG A 56 -25.38 10.26 3.16
N ALA A 57 -26.14 9.58 2.28
CA ALA A 57 -27.55 9.87 2.09
C ALA A 57 -28.41 9.37 3.27
N ALA A 58 -28.07 8.24 3.88
CA ALA A 58 -28.77 7.67 5.02
C ALA A 58 -28.47 8.43 6.32
N ASN A 59 -27.22 8.87 6.52
CA ASN A 59 -26.78 9.64 7.68
C ASN A 59 -25.87 10.79 7.25
N PRO A 60 -26.32 12.07 7.36
CA PRO A 60 -25.46 13.21 7.01
C PRO A 60 -24.24 13.38 7.93
N ASN A 61 -24.22 12.72 9.09
CA ASN A 61 -23.09 12.66 10.00
C ASN A 61 -22.16 11.47 9.68
N THR A 62 -22.00 11.11 8.41
CA THR A 62 -21.07 10.07 7.96
C THR A 62 -19.70 10.68 7.66
N LEU A 63 -18.65 10.13 8.26
CA LEU A 63 -17.27 10.37 7.87
C LEU A 63 -16.79 9.18 7.03
N TYR A 64 -16.31 9.47 5.82
CA TYR A 64 -15.75 8.50 4.88
C TYR A 64 -14.23 8.66 4.88
N LEU A 65 -13.51 7.65 5.36
CA LEU A 65 -12.12 7.72 5.74
C LEU A 65 -11.32 6.67 4.97
N PHE A 66 -10.14 7.04 4.49
CA PHE A 66 -9.26 6.15 3.76
C PHE A 66 -8.05 5.75 4.60
N ASN A 67 -7.83 4.45 4.71
CA ASN A 67 -6.89 3.81 5.63
C ASN A 67 -5.59 3.35 4.95
N GLY A 68 -5.25 3.93 3.77
CA GLY A 68 -4.02 3.64 3.04
C GLY A 68 -4.16 2.61 1.92
N ASP A 69 -3.19 2.64 1.02
CA ASP A 69 -2.94 1.69 -0.07
C ASP A 69 -4.00 1.68 -1.19
N MET A 70 -3.81 2.62 -2.15
CA MET A 70 -4.64 2.64 -3.36
C MET A 70 -3.85 2.88 -4.66
N LEU A 71 -2.65 3.49 -4.59
CA LEU A 71 -1.98 3.91 -5.83
C LEU A 71 -1.33 2.75 -6.57
N SER A 72 -1.00 1.66 -5.88
CA SER A 72 -0.30 0.47 -6.40
C SER A 72 -0.60 -0.72 -5.46
N PRO A 73 -0.38 -1.99 -5.87
CA PRO A 73 -0.07 -2.45 -7.24
C PRO A 73 -1.33 -2.88 -8.01
N SER A 74 -1.42 -2.51 -9.26
CA SER A 74 -2.41 -3.07 -10.19
C SER A 74 -1.94 -2.90 -11.65
N LEU A 75 -2.60 -3.58 -12.58
CA LEU A 75 -2.35 -3.36 -14.01
C LEU A 75 -2.60 -1.88 -14.39
N ALA A 76 -3.65 -1.27 -13.85
CA ALA A 76 -3.97 0.14 -14.10
C ALA A 76 -2.91 1.07 -13.52
N SER A 77 -2.40 0.78 -12.32
CA SER A 77 -1.33 1.59 -11.71
C SER A 77 -0.03 1.51 -12.49
N GLY A 78 0.32 0.34 -13.04
CA GLY A 78 1.44 0.22 -13.98
C GLY A 78 1.25 1.02 -15.27
N PHE A 79 0.00 1.32 -15.65
CA PHE A 79 -0.32 2.11 -16.84
C PHE A 79 -0.29 3.63 -16.58
N ASP A 80 -0.80 4.10 -15.44
CA ASP A 80 -0.99 5.53 -15.15
C ASP A 80 -0.46 6.00 -13.79
N GLN A 81 0.34 5.16 -13.13
CA GLN A 81 0.97 5.44 -11.82
C GLN A 81 -0.05 5.85 -10.75
N GLY A 82 -1.20 5.17 -10.72
CA GLY A 82 -2.26 5.39 -9.74
C GLY A 82 -3.15 6.62 -10.01
N GLN A 83 -3.08 7.24 -11.20
CA GLN A 83 -3.97 8.36 -11.52
C GLN A 83 -5.44 7.93 -11.54
N ASN A 84 -5.71 6.73 -12.03
CA ASN A 84 -7.07 6.20 -12.08
C ASN A 84 -7.74 6.17 -10.71
N THR A 85 -7.04 5.73 -9.65
CA THR A 85 -7.61 5.64 -8.30
C THR A 85 -7.97 7.01 -7.74
N ILE A 86 -7.14 8.04 -8.01
CA ILE A 86 -7.45 9.43 -7.66
C ILE A 86 -8.68 9.94 -8.42
N ASP A 87 -8.82 9.60 -9.70
CA ASP A 87 -9.98 10.03 -10.50
C ASP A 87 -11.28 9.40 -9.97
N PHE A 88 -11.27 8.10 -9.62
CA PHE A 88 -12.42 7.43 -9.02
C PHE A 88 -12.77 7.97 -7.63
N THR A 89 -11.78 8.20 -6.77
CA THR A 89 -12.01 8.70 -5.41
C THR A 89 -12.44 10.17 -5.42
N ASN A 90 -12.06 10.93 -6.42
CA ASN A 90 -12.53 12.29 -6.65
C ASN A 90 -14.02 12.40 -7.02
N LEU A 91 -14.69 11.31 -7.42
CA LEU A 91 -16.15 11.27 -7.61
C LEU A 91 -16.89 11.29 -6.26
N VAL A 92 -16.32 10.64 -5.24
CA VAL A 92 -16.84 10.60 -3.86
C VAL A 92 -15.69 10.84 -2.89
N PRO A 93 -15.27 12.11 -2.67
CA PRO A 93 -14.08 12.44 -1.89
C PRO A 93 -14.15 11.94 -0.45
N PHE A 94 -13.03 11.48 0.06
CA PHE A 94 -12.87 11.15 1.47
C PHE A 94 -12.92 12.40 2.37
N ASP A 95 -13.25 12.21 3.63
CA ASP A 95 -13.11 13.25 4.65
C ASP A 95 -11.67 13.38 5.14
N LEU A 96 -10.90 12.29 5.06
CA LEU A 96 -9.47 12.19 5.31
C LEU A 96 -8.92 10.95 4.64
N ALA A 97 -7.71 11.03 4.08
CA ALA A 97 -6.94 9.90 3.59
C ALA A 97 -5.58 9.83 4.30
N VAL A 98 -5.15 8.60 4.62
CA VAL A 98 -3.83 8.29 5.17
C VAL A 98 -3.03 7.55 4.10
N PRO A 99 -1.75 7.88 3.87
CA PRO A 99 -0.94 7.08 2.96
C PRO A 99 -0.50 5.77 3.64
N GLY A 100 -0.56 4.66 2.88
CA GLY A 100 0.12 3.43 3.22
C GLY A 100 1.47 3.32 2.52
N ASN A 101 2.05 2.11 2.50
CA ASN A 101 3.32 1.87 1.81
C ASN A 101 3.16 1.94 0.29
N HIS A 102 2.05 1.48 -0.24
CA HIS A 102 1.78 1.44 -1.68
C HIS A 102 1.50 2.81 -2.32
N GLU A 103 1.35 3.87 -1.55
CA GLU A 103 1.39 5.24 -2.06
C GLU A 103 2.78 5.65 -2.53
N PHE A 104 3.84 4.96 -2.09
CA PHE A 104 5.23 5.29 -2.41
C PHE A 104 5.89 4.36 -3.43
N ASP A 105 5.18 3.40 -4.03
CA ASP A 105 5.78 2.45 -4.98
C ASP A 105 6.35 3.13 -6.23
N PHE A 106 5.75 4.24 -6.66
CA PHE A 106 6.26 5.10 -7.74
C PHE A 106 7.10 6.29 -7.25
N GLY A 107 7.62 6.21 -6.02
CA GLY A 107 8.39 7.26 -5.37
C GLY A 107 7.54 8.37 -4.74
N PRO A 108 8.15 9.14 -3.79
CA PRO A 108 7.44 10.18 -3.06
C PRO A 108 6.94 11.33 -3.94
N GLU A 109 7.65 11.66 -5.03
CA GLU A 109 7.26 12.71 -5.96
C GLU A 109 5.92 12.38 -6.63
N ASN A 110 5.72 11.12 -7.05
CA ASN A 110 4.44 10.67 -7.61
C ASN A 110 3.32 10.80 -6.57
N PHE A 111 3.54 10.32 -5.34
CA PHE A 111 2.56 10.49 -4.28
C PHE A 111 2.17 11.96 -4.07
N PHE A 112 3.15 12.87 -4.01
CA PHE A 112 2.87 14.30 -3.84
C PHE A 112 2.10 14.91 -5.02
N GLU A 113 2.29 14.42 -6.24
CA GLU A 113 1.47 14.82 -7.40
C GLU A 113 0.04 14.30 -7.27
N LYS A 114 -0.16 13.04 -6.87
CA LYS A 114 -1.48 12.46 -6.64
C LYS A 114 -2.22 13.14 -5.49
N MET A 115 -1.50 13.46 -4.41
CA MET A 115 -2.04 14.24 -3.30
C MET A 115 -2.58 15.60 -3.75
N LYS A 116 -1.86 16.31 -4.63
CA LYS A 116 -2.32 17.60 -5.21
C LYS A 116 -3.52 17.44 -6.15
N ALA A 117 -3.64 16.30 -6.84
CA ALA A 117 -4.74 16.00 -7.73
C ALA A 117 -6.02 15.56 -6.98
N SER A 118 -5.89 15.15 -5.72
CA SER A 118 -6.99 14.72 -4.86
C SER A 118 -7.88 15.91 -4.44
N LYS A 119 -9.20 15.67 -4.40
CA LYS A 119 -10.20 16.64 -3.88
C LYS A 119 -10.47 16.47 -2.38
N TYR A 120 -9.61 15.77 -1.68
CA TYR A 120 -9.70 15.47 -0.26
C TYR A 120 -8.33 15.61 0.41
N PRO A 121 -8.29 15.84 1.75
CA PRO A 121 -7.04 16.00 2.47
C PRO A 121 -6.35 14.65 2.68
N TRP A 122 -5.04 14.65 2.51
CA TRP A 122 -4.14 13.60 2.97
C TRP A 122 -3.45 14.03 4.26
N ALA A 123 -3.27 13.10 5.19
CA ALA A 123 -2.59 13.40 6.44
C ALA A 123 -1.83 12.17 6.98
N ALA A 124 -0.70 12.43 7.63
CA ALA A 124 0.05 11.45 8.43
C ALA A 124 0.90 12.21 9.45
N ILE A 125 0.78 11.84 10.73
CA ILE A 125 1.49 12.52 11.81
C ILE A 125 2.91 12.03 12.00
N ASN A 126 3.23 10.86 11.45
CA ASN A 126 4.50 10.17 11.63
C ASN A 126 5.40 10.14 10.40
N ILE A 127 5.04 10.87 9.32
CA ILE A 127 5.89 11.01 8.13
C ILE A 127 6.48 12.41 8.08
N THR A 128 7.80 12.50 7.91
CA THR A 128 8.55 13.76 7.81
C THR A 128 9.57 13.72 6.69
N LYS A 129 10.09 14.89 6.32
CA LYS A 129 11.29 14.98 5.49
C LYS A 129 12.52 14.47 6.25
N ASP A 130 13.63 14.27 5.55
CA ASP A 130 14.89 13.81 6.13
C ASP A 130 15.41 14.71 7.27
N ASP A 131 15.19 16.01 7.19
CA ASP A 131 15.54 17.00 8.21
C ASP A 131 14.53 17.09 9.37
N GLY A 132 13.49 16.26 9.38
CA GLY A 132 12.41 16.26 10.37
C GLY A 132 11.35 17.33 10.15
N SER A 133 11.44 18.13 9.09
CA SER A 133 10.41 19.12 8.76
C SER A 133 9.15 18.49 8.16
N ALA A 134 8.02 19.19 8.29
CA ALA A 134 6.75 18.77 7.74
C ALA A 134 6.78 18.73 6.20
N ILE A 135 5.98 17.84 5.62
CA ILE A 135 5.78 17.72 4.18
C ILE A 135 4.65 18.68 3.78
N GLU A 136 4.92 19.51 2.77
CA GLU A 136 3.92 20.46 2.28
C GLU A 136 2.69 19.74 1.70
N GLY A 137 1.51 20.09 2.18
CA GLY A 137 0.23 19.51 1.76
C GLY A 137 -0.16 18.22 2.51
N LEU A 138 0.76 17.57 3.21
CA LEU A 138 0.43 16.46 4.10
C LEU A 138 0.04 17.00 5.47
N GLY A 139 -1.22 16.75 5.88
CA GLY A 139 -1.78 17.24 7.14
C GLY A 139 -1.31 16.45 8.36
N GLY A 140 -1.64 16.98 9.54
CA GLY A 140 -1.49 16.30 10.83
C GLY A 140 -2.83 15.84 11.39
N VAL A 141 -2.96 15.83 12.73
CA VAL A 141 -4.25 15.57 13.41
C VAL A 141 -5.31 16.53 12.89
N MET A 142 -6.46 15.97 12.51
CA MET A 142 -7.59 16.75 12.01
C MET A 142 -8.75 16.70 13.00
N VAL A 143 -9.28 17.85 13.41
CA VAL A 143 -10.50 17.92 14.22
C VAL A 143 -11.68 18.27 13.33
N LYS A 144 -12.69 17.41 13.31
CA LYS A 144 -13.98 17.63 12.63
C LYS A 144 -15.05 17.95 13.65
N GLU A 145 -15.86 18.96 13.37
CA GLU A 145 -17.09 19.20 14.13
C GLU A 145 -18.28 18.58 13.40
N VAL A 146 -18.90 17.57 14.01
CA VAL A 146 -20.05 16.85 13.43
C VAL A 146 -21.15 16.78 14.47
N ALA A 147 -22.30 17.39 14.17
CA ALA A 147 -23.46 17.43 15.06
C ALA A 147 -23.09 17.85 16.50
N GLY A 148 -22.24 18.87 16.65
CA GLY A 148 -21.80 19.39 17.95
C GLY A 148 -20.76 18.56 18.69
N LEU A 149 -20.26 17.47 18.08
CA LEU A 149 -19.14 16.66 18.58
C LEU A 149 -17.82 17.11 17.95
N LYS A 150 -16.77 17.22 18.77
CA LYS A 150 -15.39 17.40 18.32
C LYS A 150 -14.74 16.04 18.14
N ILE A 151 -14.52 15.62 16.91
CA ILE A 151 -13.94 14.33 16.55
C ILE A 151 -12.50 14.57 16.10
N ALA A 152 -11.53 14.06 16.84
CA ALA A 152 -10.14 14.07 16.44
C ALA A 152 -9.84 12.83 15.59
N LEU A 153 -9.42 13.04 14.34
CA LEU A 153 -8.92 12.01 13.43
C LEU A 153 -7.40 11.97 13.56
N ILE A 154 -6.86 10.82 13.95
CA ILE A 154 -5.42 10.59 14.17
C ILE A 154 -4.89 9.75 13.01
N PRO A 155 -4.28 10.40 12.00
CA PRO A 155 -3.78 9.70 10.81
C PRO A 155 -2.38 9.17 11.05
N VAL A 156 -2.19 7.84 10.94
CA VAL A 156 -0.89 7.20 11.18
C VAL A 156 -0.58 6.19 10.08
N ALA A 157 0.59 6.33 9.46
CA ALA A 157 1.11 5.40 8.49
C ALA A 157 2.01 4.33 9.15
N GLN A 158 2.22 3.22 8.47
CA GLN A 158 3.11 2.15 8.90
C GLN A 158 4.58 2.61 8.87
N ASP A 159 5.30 2.45 9.97
CA ASP A 159 6.71 2.87 10.09
C ASP A 159 7.69 1.97 9.35
N THR A 160 7.29 0.75 8.98
CA THR A 160 8.08 -0.16 8.14
C THR A 160 7.92 0.08 6.64
N SER A 161 7.14 1.08 6.20
CA SER A 161 6.98 1.43 4.78
C SER A 161 8.31 1.61 4.02
N PRO A 162 9.40 2.16 4.61
CA PRO A 162 10.70 2.22 3.92
C PRO A 162 11.34 0.85 3.62
N GLU A 163 10.91 -0.21 4.31
CA GLU A 163 11.44 -1.56 4.10
C GLU A 163 10.75 -2.28 2.94
N VAL A 164 9.54 -1.82 2.55
CA VAL A 164 8.65 -2.51 1.62
C VAL A 164 8.20 -1.67 0.44
N SER A 165 8.61 -0.38 0.36
CA SER A 165 8.27 0.53 -0.72
C SER A 165 9.36 1.58 -0.99
N SER A 166 9.23 2.35 -2.07
CA SER A 166 10.20 3.36 -2.54
C SER A 166 9.98 4.73 -1.89
N THR A 167 10.15 4.83 -0.58
CA THR A 167 9.86 6.07 0.18
C THR A 167 10.91 7.18 0.05
N GLY A 168 12.01 6.95 -0.70
CA GLY A 168 13.09 7.92 -0.86
C GLY A 168 13.76 8.28 0.47
N SER A 169 13.95 9.57 0.73
CA SER A 169 14.56 10.07 1.97
C SER A 169 13.56 10.40 3.08
N LEU A 170 12.29 10.06 2.93
CA LEU A 170 11.28 10.30 3.95
C LEU A 170 11.56 9.48 5.21
N LYS A 171 11.25 10.05 6.38
CA LYS A 171 11.37 9.37 7.67
C LYS A 171 9.99 9.05 8.22
N PHE A 172 9.87 7.84 8.73
CA PHE A 172 8.69 7.33 9.39
C PHE A 172 8.99 7.14 10.87
N LEU A 173 8.24 7.84 11.71
CA LEU A 173 8.33 7.70 13.18
C LEU A 173 7.52 6.47 13.61
N PRO A 174 7.85 5.88 14.79
CA PRO A 174 7.16 4.69 15.28
C PRO A 174 5.65 4.85 15.31
N THR A 175 4.94 3.92 14.67
CA THR A 175 3.47 3.97 14.45
C THR A 175 2.71 4.04 15.78
N VAL A 176 2.97 3.13 16.69
CA VAL A 176 2.20 2.99 17.95
C VAL A 176 2.44 4.16 18.89
N GLU A 177 3.70 4.48 19.18
CA GLU A 177 4.07 5.54 20.13
C GLU A 177 3.57 6.90 19.64
N THR A 178 3.74 7.18 18.34
CA THR A 178 3.31 8.46 17.75
C THR A 178 1.79 8.58 17.74
N GLY A 179 1.08 7.50 17.37
CA GLY A 179 -0.38 7.45 17.36
C GLY A 179 -0.98 7.65 18.76
N VAL A 180 -0.48 6.91 19.75
CA VAL A 180 -0.95 6.99 21.14
C VAL A 180 -0.73 8.39 21.71
N ALA A 181 0.48 8.95 21.56
CA ALA A 181 0.78 10.30 22.08
C ALA A 181 -0.12 11.38 21.45
N ALA A 182 -0.41 11.27 20.14
CA ALA A 182 -1.30 12.18 19.46
C ALA A 182 -2.76 12.04 19.93
N ALA A 183 -3.22 10.82 20.16
CA ALA A 183 -4.57 10.52 20.65
C ALA A 183 -4.78 11.08 22.08
N GLU A 184 -3.83 10.85 22.98
CA GLU A 184 -3.86 11.40 24.34
C GLU A 184 -3.88 12.94 24.32
N LYS A 185 -3.01 13.56 23.52
CA LYS A 185 -2.98 15.01 23.33
C LYS A 185 -4.31 15.55 22.80
N ALA A 186 -4.91 14.90 21.81
CA ALA A 186 -6.20 15.33 21.26
C ALA A 186 -7.31 15.28 22.34
N ARG A 187 -7.27 14.27 23.21
CA ARG A 187 -8.18 14.16 24.36
C ARG A 187 -7.96 15.30 25.35
N GLU A 188 -6.72 15.64 25.70
CA GLU A 188 -6.37 16.78 26.56
C GLU A 188 -6.83 18.13 25.97
N GLU A 189 -6.79 18.26 24.64
CA GLU A 189 -7.26 19.44 23.89
C GLU A 189 -8.78 19.50 23.74
N GLY A 190 -9.50 18.53 24.32
CA GLY A 190 -10.97 18.53 24.43
C GLY A 190 -11.69 17.88 23.25
N ALA A 191 -11.10 16.88 22.61
CA ALA A 191 -11.82 16.02 21.67
C ALA A 191 -12.87 15.19 22.41
N ASP A 192 -14.10 15.18 21.89
CA ASP A 192 -15.20 14.35 22.41
C ASP A 192 -14.98 12.86 22.00
N LEU A 193 -14.50 12.64 20.79
CA LEU A 193 -14.13 11.32 20.25
C LEU A 193 -12.75 11.37 19.59
N VAL A 194 -11.98 10.29 19.75
CA VAL A 194 -10.66 10.10 19.14
C VAL A 194 -10.71 8.88 18.23
N VAL A 195 -10.52 9.12 16.93
CA VAL A 195 -10.60 8.09 15.88
C VAL A 195 -9.23 7.92 15.24
N GLY A 196 -8.64 6.73 15.35
CA GLY A 196 -7.47 6.33 14.59
C GLY A 196 -7.87 6.01 13.15
N VAL A 197 -7.19 6.63 12.19
CA VAL A 197 -7.25 6.28 10.77
C VAL A 197 -5.85 5.81 10.43
N VAL A 198 -5.65 4.51 10.37
CA VAL A 198 -4.30 3.95 10.40
C VAL A 198 -4.09 2.96 9.25
N GLN A 199 -2.85 2.92 8.77
CA GLN A 199 -2.36 1.87 7.87
C GLN A 199 -1.23 1.17 8.61
N THR A 200 -1.49 -0.03 9.13
CA THR A 200 -0.50 -0.78 9.91
C THR A 200 -0.92 -2.23 10.10
N ASN A 201 0.05 -3.08 10.46
CA ASN A 201 -0.18 -4.50 10.67
C ASN A 201 -0.95 -4.79 11.98
N MET A 202 -1.54 -5.98 12.06
CA MET A 202 -2.36 -6.42 13.19
C MET A 202 -1.63 -6.44 14.55
N GLU A 203 -0.29 -6.54 14.60
CA GLU A 203 0.46 -6.45 15.85
C GLU A 203 0.40 -5.04 16.42
N ASN A 204 0.64 -4.04 15.60
CA ASN A 204 0.51 -2.63 15.95
C ASN A 204 -0.94 -2.26 16.28
N ASP A 205 -1.92 -2.78 15.54
CA ASP A 205 -3.34 -2.56 15.82
C ASP A 205 -3.75 -3.03 17.20
N ARG A 206 -3.28 -4.22 17.59
CA ARG A 206 -3.50 -4.73 18.97
C ARG A 206 -2.85 -3.84 20.01
N ALA A 207 -1.67 -3.29 19.73
CA ALA A 207 -1.00 -2.37 20.63
C ALA A 207 -1.75 -1.03 20.75
N LEU A 208 -2.24 -0.49 19.63
CA LEU A 208 -3.08 0.71 19.60
C LEU A 208 -4.39 0.51 20.39
N MET A 209 -5.10 -0.62 20.18
CA MET A 209 -6.28 -0.97 20.97
C MET A 209 -5.95 -1.07 22.46
N ALA A 210 -4.90 -1.81 22.82
CA ALA A 210 -4.51 -2.06 24.22
C ALA A 210 -4.12 -0.75 24.95
N SER A 211 -3.71 0.29 24.24
CA SER A 211 -3.41 1.60 24.83
C SER A 211 -4.65 2.26 25.47
N GLY A 212 -5.84 2.01 24.90
CA GLY A 212 -7.10 2.63 25.29
C GLY A 212 -7.15 4.14 25.06
N ALA A 213 -6.27 4.69 24.22
CA ALA A 213 -6.25 6.10 23.86
C ALA A 213 -7.30 6.46 22.80
N PHE A 214 -7.76 5.48 22.03
CA PHE A 214 -8.71 5.63 20.94
C PHE A 214 -10.11 5.15 21.31
N ASP A 215 -11.13 5.83 20.80
CA ASP A 215 -12.52 5.36 20.85
C ASP A 215 -12.80 4.40 19.68
N VAL A 216 -12.31 4.75 18.48
CA VAL A 216 -12.44 3.91 17.28
C VAL A 216 -11.09 3.85 16.57
N ILE A 217 -10.74 2.68 16.04
CA ILE A 217 -9.61 2.48 15.14
C ILE A 217 -10.15 1.86 13.84
N LEU A 218 -9.85 2.51 12.73
CA LEU A 218 -10.06 2.02 11.38
C LEU A 218 -8.69 1.75 10.78
N SER A 219 -8.40 0.48 10.45
CA SER A 219 -7.09 0.03 9.98
C SER A 219 -7.15 -0.63 8.60
N GLY A 220 -6.01 -0.73 7.93
CA GLY A 220 -5.73 -1.47 6.70
C GLY A 220 -4.35 -2.10 6.78
N ASP A 221 -3.82 -2.71 5.70
CA ASP A 221 -2.53 -3.38 5.51
C ASP A 221 -2.62 -4.92 5.44
N ASP A 222 -3.30 -5.58 6.37
CA ASP A 222 -3.32 -7.04 6.45
C ASP A 222 -4.33 -7.69 5.48
N HIS A 223 -5.14 -6.91 4.76
CA HIS A 223 -6.22 -7.34 3.84
C HIS A 223 -7.28 -8.23 4.51
N SER A 224 -7.28 -8.28 5.83
CA SER A 224 -8.20 -9.09 6.62
C SER A 224 -9.50 -8.33 6.86
N TYR A 225 -10.63 -9.05 6.94
CA TYR A 225 -11.84 -8.46 7.45
C TYR A 225 -11.99 -8.82 8.93
N ALA A 226 -11.89 -7.83 9.78
CA ALA A 226 -12.04 -8.03 11.22
C ALA A 226 -12.81 -6.88 11.88
N THR A 227 -13.59 -7.20 12.91
CA THR A 227 -14.21 -6.21 13.79
C THR A 227 -14.04 -6.65 15.24
N ALA A 228 -13.77 -5.73 16.13
CA ALA A 228 -13.66 -6.02 17.57
C ALA A 228 -14.17 -4.84 18.41
N TYR A 229 -14.58 -5.14 19.64
CA TYR A 229 -14.89 -4.15 20.67
C TYR A 229 -14.52 -4.70 22.03
N ASP A 230 -13.62 -4.07 22.73
CA ASP A 230 -13.12 -4.48 24.03
C ASP A 230 -13.84 -3.83 25.23
N GLY A 231 -14.89 -3.06 24.95
CA GLY A 231 -15.63 -2.26 25.94
C GLY A 231 -15.15 -0.81 26.04
N ARG A 232 -14.09 -0.44 25.32
CA ARG A 232 -13.50 0.92 25.28
C ARG A 232 -13.22 1.37 23.85
N THR A 233 -12.55 0.53 23.05
CA THR A 233 -12.14 0.81 21.67
C THR A 233 -12.90 -0.09 20.71
N ALA A 234 -13.56 0.49 19.73
CA ALA A 234 -14.12 -0.19 18.57
C ALA A 234 -13.05 -0.26 17.47
N TYR A 235 -12.88 -1.42 16.86
CA TYR A 235 -11.87 -1.68 15.84
C TYR A 235 -12.48 -2.28 14.59
N VAL A 236 -12.01 -1.82 13.42
CA VAL A 236 -12.30 -2.39 12.11
C VAL A 236 -11.01 -2.50 11.32
N GLU A 237 -10.72 -3.70 10.85
CA GLU A 237 -9.76 -3.97 9.78
C GLU A 237 -10.50 -4.04 8.46
N THR A 238 -10.09 -3.24 7.49
CA THR A 238 -10.75 -3.17 6.18
C THR A 238 -10.27 -4.31 5.27
N SER A 239 -11.21 -4.88 4.52
CA SER A 239 -10.92 -5.91 3.53
C SER A 239 -10.28 -5.28 2.28
N ILE A 240 -9.60 -6.11 1.49
CA ILE A 240 -9.01 -5.72 0.20
C ILE A 240 -10.08 -5.29 -0.83
N ASP A 241 -9.73 -4.33 -1.69
CA ASP A 241 -10.49 -3.87 -2.86
C ASP A 241 -11.95 -3.47 -2.57
N GLY A 242 -12.27 -3.14 -1.32
CA GLY A 242 -13.63 -2.82 -0.93
C GLY A 242 -14.62 -3.97 -1.11
N GLN A 243 -14.17 -5.23 -1.08
CA GLN A 243 -15.04 -6.41 -1.22
C GLN A 243 -16.04 -6.52 -0.09
N PHE A 244 -15.59 -6.25 1.14
CA PHE A 244 -16.41 -6.22 2.34
C PHE A 244 -16.16 -4.93 3.12
N LEU A 245 -17.22 -4.28 3.58
CA LEU A 245 -17.13 -3.04 4.33
C LEU A 245 -17.82 -3.19 5.69
N SER A 246 -17.29 -2.50 6.70
CA SER A 246 -17.88 -2.47 8.03
C SER A 246 -18.04 -1.02 8.53
N PRO A 247 -19.14 -0.35 8.18
CA PRO A 247 -19.46 0.93 8.83
C PRO A 247 -19.63 0.74 10.34
N VAL A 248 -19.04 1.63 11.13
CA VAL A 248 -19.22 1.71 12.57
C VAL A 248 -20.24 2.80 12.86
N ASP A 249 -21.44 2.40 13.30
CA ASP A 249 -22.47 3.32 13.72
C ASP A 249 -22.34 3.58 15.21
N LEU A 250 -21.99 4.81 15.60
CA LEU A 250 -21.94 5.25 16.97
C LEU A 250 -23.26 5.91 17.36
N THR A 251 -23.86 5.44 18.44
CA THR A 251 -24.89 6.18 19.16
C THR A 251 -24.18 6.94 20.27
N VAL A 252 -24.08 8.25 20.13
CA VAL A 252 -23.38 9.13 21.07
C VAL A 252 -24.40 9.90 21.89
N GLU A 253 -24.29 9.80 23.19
CA GLU A 253 -25.12 10.55 24.14
C GLU A 253 -24.29 11.69 24.75
N ILE A 254 -24.83 12.89 24.68
CA ILE A 254 -24.23 14.12 25.19
C ILE A 254 -25.08 14.59 26.34
N GLU A 255 -24.55 14.48 27.55
CA GLU A 255 -25.20 15.04 28.77
C GLU A 255 -24.51 16.35 29.17
N VAL A 256 -25.28 17.40 29.27
CA VAL A 256 -24.78 18.69 29.79
C VAL A 256 -25.22 18.81 31.25
N LYS A 257 -24.26 18.80 32.17
CA LYS A 257 -24.48 18.96 33.62
C LYS A 257 -24.83 20.40 33.97
N ASP A 258 -25.38 20.60 35.18
CA ASP A 258 -25.79 21.92 35.69
C ASP A 258 -24.63 22.94 35.74
N ASP A 259 -23.38 22.47 35.84
CA ASP A 259 -22.18 23.32 35.84
C ASP A 259 -21.66 23.62 34.42
N GLY A 260 -22.34 23.16 33.39
CA GLY A 260 -21.97 23.31 31.99
C GLY A 260 -20.96 22.27 31.47
N THR A 261 -20.53 21.32 32.29
CA THR A 261 -19.66 20.23 31.89
C THR A 261 -20.41 19.28 30.94
N ARG A 262 -19.76 18.89 29.83
CA ARG A 262 -20.27 17.88 28.91
C ARG A 262 -19.72 16.51 29.27
N GLU A 263 -20.59 15.54 29.37
CA GLU A 263 -20.24 14.15 29.51
C GLU A 263 -20.66 13.39 28.25
N ILE A 264 -19.72 12.72 27.64
CA ILE A 264 -19.91 12.01 26.35
C ILE A 264 -19.81 10.51 26.65
N SER A 265 -20.84 9.77 26.25
CA SER A 265 -20.81 8.33 26.21
C SER A 265 -21.27 7.84 24.84
N TRP A 266 -20.81 6.66 24.44
CA TRP A 266 -21.14 6.13 23.13
C TRP A 266 -21.22 4.62 23.12
N THR A 267 -21.95 4.08 22.13
CA THR A 267 -22.11 2.62 21.91
C THR A 267 -21.93 2.34 20.43
N PRO A 268 -21.04 1.40 20.03
CA PRO A 268 -20.84 1.03 18.64
C PRO A 268 -21.82 -0.02 18.18
N ALA A 269 -22.15 0.01 16.88
CA ALA A 269 -22.75 -1.09 16.16
C ALA A 269 -22.00 -1.29 14.85
N PHE A 270 -21.56 -2.50 14.57
CA PHE A 270 -20.89 -2.85 13.33
C PHE A 270 -21.90 -3.38 12.33
N ARG A 271 -21.84 -2.88 11.10
CA ARG A 271 -22.63 -3.44 9.98
C ARG A 271 -21.69 -4.18 9.04
N PHE A 272 -22.18 -5.23 8.45
CA PHE A 272 -21.48 -5.98 7.41
C PHE A 272 -22.12 -5.70 6.06
N ILE A 273 -21.33 -5.21 5.12
CA ILE A 273 -21.76 -4.96 3.74
C ILE A 273 -20.92 -5.85 2.81
N ASP A 274 -21.55 -6.90 2.25
CA ASP A 274 -21.01 -7.62 1.10
C ASP A 274 -21.35 -6.80 -0.16
N THR A 275 -20.31 -6.25 -0.81
CA THR A 275 -20.52 -5.38 -1.96
C THR A 275 -21.07 -6.10 -3.20
N ALA A 276 -21.07 -7.44 -3.22
CA ALA A 276 -21.80 -8.21 -4.23
C ALA A 276 -23.30 -7.87 -4.28
N SER A 277 -23.89 -7.44 -3.16
CA SER A 277 -25.28 -7.03 -3.08
C SER A 277 -25.56 -5.57 -3.48
N VAL A 278 -24.49 -4.79 -3.75
CA VAL A 278 -24.58 -3.36 -4.02
C VAL A 278 -24.70 -3.12 -5.52
N THR A 279 -25.67 -2.32 -5.94
CA THR A 279 -25.75 -1.86 -7.33
C THR A 279 -24.63 -0.84 -7.59
N PRO A 280 -23.76 -1.06 -8.58
CA PRO A 280 -22.66 -0.14 -8.88
C PRO A 280 -23.13 1.28 -9.23
N ASP A 281 -22.33 2.27 -8.85
CA ASP A 281 -22.56 3.68 -9.21
C ASP A 281 -22.38 3.91 -10.72
N PRO A 282 -23.38 4.44 -11.42
CA PRO A 282 -23.32 4.52 -12.88
C PRO A 282 -22.24 5.46 -13.43
N GLU A 283 -21.87 6.51 -12.70
CA GLU A 283 -20.79 7.44 -13.09
C GLU A 283 -19.42 6.74 -13.01
N SER A 284 -19.20 5.99 -11.93
CA SER A 284 -17.99 5.19 -11.76
C SER A 284 -17.92 4.04 -12.78
N VAL A 285 -19.03 3.39 -13.12
CA VAL A 285 -19.08 2.38 -14.20
C VAL A 285 -18.66 2.97 -15.52
N ALA A 286 -19.21 4.15 -15.90
CA ALA A 286 -18.85 4.79 -17.15
C ALA A 286 -17.35 5.17 -17.20
N MET A 287 -16.78 5.60 -16.08
CA MET A 287 -15.34 5.88 -15.96
C MET A 287 -14.51 4.61 -16.11
N ALA A 288 -14.91 3.50 -15.46
CA ALA A 288 -14.23 2.21 -15.57
C ALA A 288 -14.23 1.68 -17.01
N ASP A 289 -15.38 1.77 -17.70
CA ASP A 289 -15.49 1.36 -19.11
C ASP A 289 -14.58 2.17 -20.02
N ALA A 290 -14.47 3.49 -19.81
CA ALA A 290 -13.58 4.36 -20.58
C ALA A 290 -12.10 4.05 -20.33
N LEU A 291 -11.72 3.83 -19.07
CA LEU A 291 -10.36 3.45 -18.70
C LEU A 291 -9.98 2.09 -19.32
N ARG A 292 -10.85 1.08 -19.17
CA ARG A 292 -10.65 -0.25 -19.79
C ARG A 292 -10.44 -0.14 -21.30
N ALA A 293 -11.30 0.61 -22.00
CA ALA A 293 -11.15 0.79 -23.44
C ALA A 293 -9.81 1.44 -23.83
N THR A 294 -9.34 2.39 -23.04
CA THR A 294 -8.04 3.04 -23.24
C THR A 294 -6.89 2.06 -22.99
N MET A 295 -6.96 1.29 -21.92
CA MET A 295 -5.96 0.28 -21.59
C MET A 295 -5.92 -0.83 -22.66
N ASP A 296 -7.08 -1.30 -23.16
CA ASP A 296 -7.16 -2.31 -24.19
C ASP A 296 -6.47 -1.90 -25.48
N GLN A 297 -6.61 -0.64 -25.88
CA GLN A 297 -5.94 -0.10 -27.07
C GLN A 297 -4.42 -0.05 -26.94
N ASN A 298 -3.91 0.23 -25.74
CA ASN A 298 -2.48 0.45 -25.50
C ASN A 298 -1.74 -0.81 -25.04
N LEU A 299 -2.40 -1.71 -24.36
CA LEU A 299 -1.77 -2.85 -23.71
C LEU A 299 -1.93 -4.18 -24.46
N ASN A 300 -2.92 -4.33 -25.35
CA ASN A 300 -3.11 -5.56 -26.12
C ASN A 300 -2.22 -5.65 -27.37
N VAL A 301 -1.09 -4.93 -27.37
CA VAL A 301 -0.08 -4.99 -28.44
C VAL A 301 0.74 -6.27 -28.23
N GLU A 302 0.75 -7.14 -29.26
CA GLU A 302 1.58 -8.36 -29.27
C GLU A 302 3.07 -8.00 -29.35
N ILE A 303 3.89 -8.56 -28.47
CA ILE A 303 5.33 -8.32 -28.38
C ILE A 303 6.17 -9.58 -28.64
N GLY A 304 5.58 -10.77 -28.57
CA GLY A 304 6.26 -12.04 -28.81
C GLY A 304 5.34 -13.24 -28.74
N THR A 305 5.88 -14.42 -28.97
CA THR A 305 5.15 -15.70 -28.90
C THR A 305 5.88 -16.69 -28.00
N LEU A 306 5.16 -17.40 -27.14
CA LEU A 306 5.74 -18.45 -26.29
C LEU A 306 5.87 -19.77 -27.05
N GLU A 307 7.07 -20.34 -27.08
CA GLU A 307 7.30 -21.71 -27.53
C GLU A 307 7.24 -22.70 -26.35
N ALA A 308 7.61 -22.25 -25.16
CA ALA A 308 7.49 -22.98 -23.89
C ALA A 308 6.64 -22.20 -22.88
N PRO A 309 6.01 -22.84 -21.88
CA PRO A 309 5.21 -22.14 -20.88
C PRO A 309 6.07 -21.27 -19.95
N LEU A 310 5.54 -20.10 -19.53
CA LEU A 310 6.11 -19.30 -18.46
C LEU A 310 5.28 -19.45 -17.20
N ASP A 311 5.95 -19.61 -16.06
CA ASP A 311 5.34 -19.76 -14.74
C ASP A 311 5.72 -18.59 -13.84
N SER A 312 4.73 -17.81 -13.42
CA SER A 312 4.88 -16.70 -12.47
C SER A 312 4.11 -16.92 -11.18
N ARG A 313 3.58 -18.13 -10.95
CA ARG A 313 2.79 -18.42 -9.74
C ARG A 313 3.57 -18.04 -8.49
N ARG A 314 2.88 -17.38 -7.57
CA ARG A 314 3.47 -16.79 -6.36
C ARG A 314 4.32 -17.78 -5.55
N ASN A 315 3.84 -19.02 -5.39
CA ASN A 315 4.58 -20.06 -4.68
C ASN A 315 5.84 -20.52 -5.41
N VAL A 316 5.90 -20.38 -6.74
CA VAL A 316 7.06 -20.73 -7.57
C VAL A 316 8.08 -19.59 -7.51
N VAL A 317 7.71 -18.36 -7.89
CA VAL A 317 8.65 -17.22 -7.92
C VAL A 317 9.21 -16.85 -6.54
N ARG A 318 8.56 -17.28 -5.45
CA ARG A 318 9.00 -17.04 -4.07
C ARG A 318 9.61 -18.26 -3.38
N GLY A 319 9.88 -19.33 -4.09
CA GLY A 319 10.38 -20.56 -3.48
C GLY A 319 11.33 -21.36 -4.32
N GLU A 320 11.37 -21.14 -5.63
CA GLU A 320 12.22 -21.89 -6.58
C GLU A 320 12.48 -21.09 -7.86
N GLU A 321 13.36 -21.59 -8.72
CA GLU A 321 13.60 -21.02 -10.04
C GLU A 321 12.30 -21.03 -10.86
N ALA A 322 11.93 -19.89 -11.43
CA ALA A 322 10.73 -19.69 -12.22
C ALA A 322 11.08 -19.26 -13.66
N THR A 323 10.39 -19.81 -14.67
CA THR A 323 10.63 -19.41 -16.07
C THR A 323 10.31 -17.93 -16.33
N MET A 324 9.31 -17.33 -15.66
CA MET A 324 9.10 -15.90 -15.70
C MET A 324 10.24 -15.13 -15.04
N GLY A 325 10.76 -15.63 -13.91
CA GLY A 325 11.93 -15.06 -13.25
C GLY A 325 13.17 -15.09 -14.15
N ASN A 326 13.36 -16.20 -14.88
CA ASN A 326 14.43 -16.32 -15.87
C ASN A 326 14.27 -15.28 -17.00
N LEU A 327 13.06 -15.11 -17.55
CA LEU A 327 12.78 -14.11 -18.60
C LEU A 327 13.16 -12.71 -18.13
N ILE A 328 12.70 -12.32 -16.93
CA ILE A 328 12.94 -10.98 -16.38
C ILE A 328 14.44 -10.75 -16.15
N THR A 329 15.11 -11.68 -15.47
CA THR A 329 16.53 -11.51 -15.15
C THR A 329 17.44 -11.62 -16.38
N ASP A 330 17.08 -12.39 -17.40
CA ASP A 330 17.78 -12.40 -18.67
C ASP A 330 17.61 -11.08 -19.42
N ALA A 331 16.42 -10.48 -19.38
CA ALA A 331 16.17 -9.15 -19.94
C ALA A 331 17.05 -8.07 -19.27
N LEU A 332 17.14 -8.08 -17.93
CA LEU A 332 17.99 -7.16 -17.19
C LEU A 332 19.47 -7.29 -17.59
N ARG A 333 19.96 -8.51 -17.75
CA ARG A 333 21.34 -8.75 -18.21
C ARG A 333 21.55 -8.35 -19.66
N ASP A 334 20.58 -8.61 -20.53
CA ASP A 334 20.70 -8.29 -21.97
C ASP A 334 20.78 -6.77 -22.18
N VAL A 335 19.95 -5.99 -21.49
CA VAL A 335 19.92 -4.53 -21.66
C VAL A 335 21.09 -3.82 -21.01
N THR A 336 21.61 -4.37 -19.90
CA THR A 336 22.70 -3.76 -19.12
C THR A 336 24.08 -4.28 -19.45
N GLY A 337 24.18 -5.50 -19.97
CA GLY A 337 25.45 -6.21 -20.13
C GLY A 337 26.10 -6.63 -18.80
N ALA A 338 25.35 -6.63 -17.70
CA ALA A 338 25.86 -7.01 -16.38
C ALA A 338 26.29 -8.47 -16.29
N ASP A 339 27.24 -8.79 -15.41
CA ASP A 339 27.67 -10.15 -15.14
C ASP A 339 26.55 -11.00 -14.52
N ILE A 340 25.77 -10.38 -13.62
CA ILE A 340 24.71 -11.00 -12.82
C ILE A 340 23.45 -10.13 -12.90
N ALA A 341 22.28 -10.76 -12.86
CA ALA A 341 21.03 -10.08 -12.53
C ALA A 341 20.33 -10.78 -11.36
N ILE A 342 19.71 -9.98 -10.47
CA ILE A 342 18.91 -10.45 -9.34
C ILE A 342 17.58 -9.67 -9.34
N MET A 343 16.47 -10.43 -9.29
CA MET A 343 15.13 -9.89 -9.13
C MET A 343 14.46 -10.57 -7.94
N ASN A 344 13.86 -9.80 -7.03
CA ASN A 344 13.08 -10.36 -5.93
C ASN A 344 11.75 -10.94 -6.43
N GLY A 345 11.38 -12.12 -5.99
CA GLY A 345 10.12 -12.78 -6.37
C GLY A 345 8.86 -11.98 -5.95
N GLY A 346 9.01 -11.09 -4.96
CA GLY A 346 7.95 -10.15 -4.55
C GLY A 346 7.60 -9.12 -5.61
N GLY A 347 8.54 -8.79 -6.48
CA GLY A 347 8.33 -7.87 -7.61
C GLY A 347 7.58 -8.50 -8.79
N ILE A 348 7.36 -9.82 -8.80
CA ILE A 348 6.66 -10.57 -9.87
C ILE A 348 5.25 -10.89 -9.39
N ARG A 349 4.21 -10.36 -10.07
CA ARG A 349 2.85 -10.25 -9.49
C ARG A 349 1.73 -10.94 -10.27
N GLY A 350 2.00 -11.52 -11.46
CA GLY A 350 0.97 -12.11 -12.33
C GLY A 350 0.29 -13.35 -11.76
N ASP A 351 0.98 -14.09 -10.89
CA ASP A 351 0.48 -15.30 -10.19
C ASP A 351 -0.23 -16.31 -11.12
N THR A 352 0.35 -16.54 -12.30
CA THR A 352 -0.29 -17.36 -13.34
C THR A 352 0.72 -18.21 -14.13
N THR A 353 0.20 -19.06 -15.00
CA THR A 353 0.96 -19.78 -16.01
C THR A 353 0.51 -19.36 -17.41
N TYR A 354 1.45 -18.96 -18.24
CA TYR A 354 1.25 -18.64 -19.65
C TYR A 354 1.58 -19.86 -20.49
N GLU A 355 0.62 -20.42 -21.19
CA GLU A 355 0.77 -21.64 -21.95
C GLU A 355 1.61 -21.43 -23.23
N ALA A 356 2.28 -22.50 -23.67
CA ALA A 356 2.97 -22.53 -24.95
C ALA A 356 2.02 -22.20 -26.12
N GLY A 357 2.51 -21.45 -27.10
CA GLY A 357 1.72 -20.96 -28.24
C GLY A 357 0.97 -19.65 -27.96
N ARG A 358 0.92 -19.16 -26.72
CA ARG A 358 0.34 -17.87 -26.37
C ARG A 358 1.17 -16.73 -26.94
N LYS A 359 0.51 -15.70 -27.45
CA LYS A 359 1.11 -14.44 -27.79
C LYS A 359 1.20 -13.58 -26.54
N LEU A 360 2.40 -13.15 -26.19
CA LEU A 360 2.64 -12.22 -25.13
C LEU A 360 2.29 -10.80 -25.59
N THR A 361 1.67 -10.06 -24.71
CA THR A 361 1.28 -8.66 -24.90
C THR A 361 1.98 -7.76 -23.89
N ARG A 362 1.96 -6.45 -24.11
CA ARG A 362 2.40 -5.46 -23.12
C ARG A 362 1.65 -5.59 -21.81
N ARG A 363 0.34 -5.93 -21.87
CA ARG A 363 -0.49 -6.22 -20.71
C ARG A 363 0.10 -7.31 -19.83
N ASP A 364 0.53 -8.43 -20.44
CA ASP A 364 1.08 -9.55 -19.69
C ASP A 364 2.32 -9.12 -18.89
N ILE A 365 3.22 -8.34 -19.49
CA ILE A 365 4.43 -7.86 -18.80
C ILE A 365 4.11 -6.84 -17.69
N LEU A 366 3.19 -5.90 -17.92
CA LEU A 366 2.80 -4.94 -16.89
C LEU A 366 1.99 -5.59 -15.76
N THR A 367 1.27 -6.68 -16.03
CA THR A 367 0.64 -7.49 -14.98
C THR A 367 1.68 -8.17 -14.09
N GLU A 368 2.79 -8.62 -14.69
CA GLU A 368 3.91 -9.20 -13.94
C GLU A 368 4.71 -8.16 -13.14
N LEU A 369 4.85 -6.94 -13.66
CA LEU A 369 5.76 -5.90 -13.16
C LEU A 369 5.02 -4.55 -12.97
N PRO A 370 4.06 -4.47 -12.04
CA PRO A 370 3.18 -3.30 -11.91
C PRO A 370 3.76 -2.12 -11.11
N PHE A 371 4.92 -2.29 -10.46
CA PHE A 371 5.44 -1.31 -9.48
C PHE A 371 6.20 -0.11 -10.06
N GLY A 372 6.42 -0.05 -11.36
CA GLY A 372 7.17 1.05 -11.97
C GLY A 372 8.66 1.08 -11.64
N ASN A 373 9.21 -0.01 -11.14
CA ASN A 373 10.64 -0.12 -10.84
C ASN A 373 11.50 0.15 -12.07
N VAL A 374 12.69 0.71 -11.86
CA VAL A 374 13.71 0.93 -12.87
C VAL A 374 14.87 -0.06 -12.75
N THR A 375 15.49 -0.39 -13.88
CA THR A 375 16.69 -1.24 -13.90
C THR A 375 17.91 -0.43 -13.52
N VAL A 376 18.67 -0.90 -12.52
CA VAL A 376 19.90 -0.27 -12.03
C VAL A 376 21.04 -1.29 -12.02
N VAL A 377 22.26 -0.83 -12.29
CA VAL A 377 23.48 -1.64 -12.21
C VAL A 377 24.39 -1.12 -11.10
N THR A 378 24.82 -2.01 -10.22
CA THR A 378 25.77 -1.74 -9.15
C THR A 378 27.00 -2.62 -9.27
N GLU A 379 28.17 -2.15 -8.86
CA GLU A 379 29.40 -2.94 -8.75
C GLU A 379 29.57 -3.44 -7.33
N LEU A 380 29.65 -4.74 -7.16
CA LEU A 380 29.77 -5.38 -5.86
C LEU A 380 30.89 -6.43 -5.82
N PRO A 381 31.67 -6.51 -4.73
CA PRO A 381 32.52 -7.67 -4.52
C PRO A 381 31.70 -8.94 -4.35
N GLY A 382 32.22 -10.09 -4.74
CA GLY A 382 31.51 -11.36 -4.67
C GLY A 382 31.04 -11.71 -3.26
N SER A 383 31.73 -11.26 -2.22
CA SER A 383 31.28 -11.40 -0.83
C SER A 383 29.93 -10.71 -0.57
N GLN A 384 29.67 -9.54 -1.17
CA GLN A 384 28.37 -8.85 -1.07
C GLN A 384 27.30 -9.54 -1.92
N VAL A 385 27.67 -10.07 -3.10
CA VAL A 385 26.75 -10.90 -3.92
C VAL A 385 26.28 -12.12 -3.12
N LEU A 386 27.21 -12.82 -2.43
CA LEU A 386 26.84 -13.95 -1.57
C LEU A 386 25.89 -13.54 -0.45
N LEU A 387 26.14 -12.40 0.23
CA LEU A 387 25.25 -11.88 1.27
C LEU A 387 23.86 -11.53 0.72
N ALA A 388 23.77 -10.98 -0.48
CA ALA A 388 22.49 -10.69 -1.14
C ALA A 388 21.72 -11.99 -1.43
N LEU A 389 22.39 -13.04 -1.95
CA LEU A 389 21.76 -14.33 -2.18
C LEU A 389 21.29 -14.99 -0.88
N GLU A 390 22.10 -14.95 0.19
CA GLU A 390 21.73 -15.46 1.53
C GLU A 390 20.52 -14.71 2.11
N ASN A 391 20.48 -13.37 1.98
CA ASN A 391 19.29 -12.62 2.37
C ASN A 391 18.05 -13.09 1.59
N GLY A 392 18.18 -13.25 0.28
CA GLY A 392 17.08 -13.66 -0.58
C GLY A 392 16.46 -14.99 -0.17
N VAL A 393 17.27 -15.98 0.23
CA VAL A 393 16.80 -17.31 0.64
C VAL A 393 16.52 -17.44 2.15
N SER A 394 16.75 -16.37 2.93
CA SER A 394 16.67 -16.42 4.40
C SER A 394 15.29 -16.77 4.96
N GLN A 395 14.22 -16.58 4.17
CA GLN A 395 12.82 -16.83 4.58
C GLN A 395 12.07 -17.66 3.53
N VAL A 396 12.75 -18.56 2.82
CA VAL A 396 12.14 -19.38 1.76
C VAL A 396 10.97 -20.22 2.27
N GLU A 397 11.03 -20.71 3.49
CA GLU A 397 9.95 -21.48 4.14
C GLU A 397 8.66 -20.69 4.38
N LYS A 398 8.76 -19.34 4.36
CA LYS A 398 7.60 -18.43 4.51
C LYS A 398 7.01 -17.99 3.17
N GLY A 399 7.64 -18.33 2.05
CA GLY A 399 7.26 -17.81 0.73
C GLY A 399 7.40 -16.28 0.65
N SER A 400 8.45 -15.74 1.30
CA SER A 400 8.71 -14.30 1.36
C SER A 400 9.08 -13.73 -0.01
N GLY A 401 8.69 -12.47 -0.27
CA GLY A 401 9.00 -11.74 -1.51
C GLY A 401 10.47 -11.59 -1.82
N ARG A 402 11.35 -11.66 -0.81
CA ARG A 402 12.79 -11.56 -0.98
C ARG A 402 13.44 -12.70 -1.77
N PHE A 403 12.74 -13.82 -2.04
CA PHE A 403 13.32 -14.95 -2.76
C PHE A 403 13.87 -14.50 -4.13
N PRO A 404 15.16 -14.79 -4.46
CA PRO A 404 15.79 -14.28 -5.66
C PRO A 404 15.44 -15.11 -6.88
N GLN A 405 15.13 -14.46 -7.99
CA GLN A 405 15.25 -14.99 -9.34
C GLN A 405 16.56 -14.44 -9.92
N VAL A 406 17.31 -15.24 -10.65
CA VAL A 406 18.69 -14.88 -11.03
C VAL A 406 19.03 -15.18 -12.47
N SER A 407 19.98 -14.41 -13.03
CA SER A 407 20.64 -14.71 -14.30
C SER A 407 22.15 -14.43 -14.21
N GLY A 408 22.95 -15.16 -14.94
CA GLY A 408 24.43 -15.08 -14.92
C GLY A 408 25.09 -15.65 -13.67
N VAL A 409 24.31 -16.06 -12.68
CA VAL A 409 24.76 -16.72 -11.46
C VAL A 409 23.93 -18.00 -11.23
N THR A 410 24.56 -19.03 -10.69
CA THR A 410 23.87 -20.26 -10.24
C THR A 410 24.34 -20.60 -8.83
N PHE A 411 23.47 -21.25 -8.04
CA PHE A 411 23.83 -21.68 -6.70
C PHE A 411 23.00 -22.88 -6.21
N ALA A 412 23.52 -23.57 -5.19
CA ALA A 412 22.80 -24.59 -4.46
C ALA A 412 22.15 -23.98 -3.20
N LEU A 413 20.87 -24.31 -2.98
CA LEU A 413 20.06 -23.88 -1.84
C LEU A 413 19.81 -25.06 -0.88
N ASP A 414 20.30 -24.97 0.35
CA ASP A 414 19.91 -25.83 1.46
C ASP A 414 18.91 -25.11 2.37
N ALA A 415 17.62 -25.35 2.15
CA ALA A 415 16.57 -24.74 2.95
C ALA A 415 16.52 -25.27 4.41
N ALA A 416 17.21 -26.40 4.71
CA ALA A 416 17.28 -26.94 6.06
C ALA A 416 18.38 -26.30 6.93
N ALA A 417 19.34 -25.62 6.27
CA ALA A 417 20.39 -24.90 6.95
C ALA A 417 19.86 -23.60 7.61
N GLU A 418 20.60 -23.11 8.60
CA GLU A 418 20.29 -21.81 9.24
C GLU A 418 20.42 -20.65 8.25
N PRO A 419 19.56 -19.62 8.33
CA PRO A 419 19.69 -18.41 7.52
C PRO A 419 21.12 -17.81 7.62
N GLY A 420 21.70 -17.45 6.48
CA GLY A 420 23.10 -17.00 6.37
C GLY A 420 24.10 -18.13 6.10
N SER A 421 23.63 -19.37 5.91
CA SER A 421 24.45 -20.55 5.57
C SER A 421 23.69 -21.49 4.61
N ARG A 422 22.75 -20.95 3.85
CA ARG A 422 21.85 -21.70 2.94
C ARG A 422 22.37 -21.79 1.51
N VAL A 423 23.27 -20.87 1.13
CA VAL A 423 23.80 -20.75 -0.22
C VAL A 423 25.18 -21.39 -0.33
N SER A 424 25.35 -22.25 -1.30
CA SER A 424 26.64 -22.89 -1.59
C SER A 424 26.82 -23.11 -3.10
N GLU A 425 28.04 -23.54 -3.51
CA GLU A 425 28.35 -23.83 -4.90
C GLU A 425 27.98 -22.69 -5.87
N VAL A 426 28.28 -21.44 -5.47
CA VAL A 426 27.95 -20.26 -6.26
C VAL A 426 28.88 -20.14 -7.45
N MET A 427 28.32 -20.10 -8.66
CA MET A 427 29.05 -19.92 -9.91
C MET A 427 28.58 -18.64 -10.60
N VAL A 428 29.50 -17.89 -11.19
CA VAL A 428 29.21 -16.76 -12.09
C VAL A 428 29.74 -17.12 -13.48
N GLY A 429 28.83 -17.31 -14.41
CA GLY A 429 29.13 -18.00 -15.65
C GLY A 429 29.66 -19.39 -15.36
N ASP A 430 30.86 -19.74 -15.92
CA ASP A 430 31.49 -21.04 -15.76
C ASP A 430 32.54 -21.09 -14.61
N ALA A 431 32.66 -20.01 -13.80
CA ALA A 431 33.67 -19.89 -12.75
C ALA A 431 33.06 -19.78 -11.36
N PRO A 432 33.68 -20.34 -10.30
CA PRO A 432 33.25 -20.10 -8.94
C PRO A 432 33.25 -18.61 -8.58
N LEU A 433 32.28 -18.18 -7.76
CA LEU A 433 32.24 -16.82 -7.22
C LEU A 433 33.50 -16.53 -6.39
N GLU A 434 34.24 -15.48 -6.74
CA GLU A 434 35.43 -15.04 -6.04
C GLU A 434 35.07 -13.86 -5.10
N ALA A 435 35.30 -14.03 -3.80
CA ALA A 435 34.83 -13.09 -2.77
C ALA A 435 35.28 -11.63 -2.97
N ASP A 436 36.53 -11.44 -3.46
CA ASP A 436 37.14 -10.09 -3.61
C ASP A 436 37.00 -9.55 -5.05
N LYS A 437 36.58 -10.37 -6.01
CA LYS A 437 36.35 -9.92 -7.37
C LYS A 437 35.09 -9.07 -7.45
N VAL A 438 35.19 -7.94 -8.15
CA VAL A 438 34.04 -7.05 -8.37
C VAL A 438 33.26 -7.56 -9.59
N TYR A 439 31.93 -7.66 -9.41
CA TYR A 439 30.96 -8.03 -10.43
C TYR A 439 29.98 -6.89 -10.66
N THR A 440 29.54 -6.72 -11.89
CA THR A 440 28.39 -5.87 -12.21
C THR A 440 27.10 -6.64 -11.97
N VAL A 441 26.19 -6.06 -11.19
CA VAL A 441 24.93 -6.69 -10.80
C VAL A 441 23.77 -5.80 -11.20
N ALA A 442 22.92 -6.29 -12.12
CA ALA A 442 21.68 -5.63 -12.50
C ALA A 442 20.55 -6.03 -11.52
N VAL A 443 19.85 -5.06 -11.01
CA VAL A 443 18.76 -5.21 -10.04
C VAL A 443 17.66 -4.18 -10.31
N ASN A 444 16.53 -4.28 -9.63
CA ASN A 444 15.59 -3.17 -9.56
C ASN A 444 16.02 -2.16 -8.48
N ASP A 445 15.57 -0.92 -8.61
CA ASP A 445 15.85 0.18 -7.69
C ASP A 445 15.33 -0.10 -6.26
N TYR A 446 14.22 -0.81 -6.11
CA TYR A 446 13.66 -1.19 -4.83
C TYR A 446 14.63 -2.04 -3.98
N ILE A 447 15.14 -3.17 -4.52
CA ILE A 447 16.10 -4.00 -3.75
C ILE A 447 17.47 -3.35 -3.64
N LEU A 448 17.86 -2.48 -4.59
CA LEU A 448 19.08 -1.67 -4.47
C LEU A 448 19.00 -0.73 -3.27
N GLY A 449 17.83 -0.13 -3.03
CA GLY A 449 17.53 0.72 -1.87
C GLY A 449 17.45 -0.01 -0.53
N GLY A 450 17.59 -1.36 -0.54
CA GLY A 450 17.52 -2.19 0.67
C GLY A 450 16.16 -2.86 0.89
N GLY A 451 15.20 -2.66 -0.02
CA GLY A 451 13.91 -3.33 0.01
C GLY A 451 14.06 -4.85 0.13
N ASP A 452 13.09 -5.51 0.76
CA ASP A 452 13.14 -6.95 1.08
C ASP A 452 14.39 -7.35 1.90
N GLY A 453 15.07 -6.39 2.58
CA GLY A 453 16.25 -6.62 3.40
C GLY A 453 17.57 -6.76 2.61
N TYR A 454 17.61 -6.37 1.33
CA TYR A 454 18.79 -6.47 0.48
C TYR A 454 19.87 -5.40 0.75
N ALA A 455 20.13 -5.08 2.02
CA ALA A 455 21.12 -4.07 2.42
C ALA A 455 22.51 -4.26 1.79
N ALA A 456 22.90 -5.50 1.46
CA ALA A 456 24.17 -5.82 0.82
C ALA A 456 24.33 -5.18 -0.59
N LEU A 457 23.22 -4.90 -1.29
CA LEU A 457 23.26 -4.32 -2.63
C LEU A 457 23.57 -2.81 -2.61
N GLY A 458 23.13 -2.09 -1.56
CA GLY A 458 23.34 -0.64 -1.42
C GLY A 458 24.77 -0.19 -1.15
N GLY A 459 25.69 -1.13 -0.84
CA GLY A 459 27.12 -0.83 -0.57
C GLY A 459 27.98 -0.66 -1.82
N GLY A 460 27.44 -0.88 -3.01
CA GLY A 460 28.15 -0.86 -4.27
C GLY A 460 28.23 0.54 -4.93
N ARG A 461 29.12 0.66 -5.91
CA ARG A 461 29.15 1.84 -6.79
C ARG A 461 28.06 1.68 -7.86
N ILE A 462 27.11 2.59 -7.92
CA ILE A 462 26.08 2.62 -8.97
C ILE A 462 26.76 2.99 -10.30
N VAL A 463 26.56 2.15 -11.33
CA VAL A 463 27.18 2.31 -12.65
C VAL A 463 26.26 3.04 -13.62
N THR A 464 24.94 2.77 -13.52
CA THR A 464 23.94 3.48 -14.30
C THR A 464 23.23 4.49 -13.41
N GLU A 465 23.31 5.78 -13.74
CA GLU A 465 22.61 6.81 -12.98
C GLU A 465 21.09 6.68 -13.20
N GLY A 466 20.34 6.61 -12.09
CA GLY A 466 18.93 6.26 -12.02
C GLY A 466 17.93 7.03 -12.88
N PRO A 467 18.09 8.34 -13.21
CA PRO A 467 17.09 9.06 -14.02
C PRO A 467 17.06 8.65 -15.50
N THR A 468 18.08 7.94 -15.97
CA THR A 468 18.12 7.41 -17.34
C THR A 468 17.66 5.95 -17.42
N GLY A 469 17.37 5.32 -16.28
CA GLY A 469 16.83 3.97 -16.19
C GLY A 469 15.46 3.92 -16.85
N GLN A 470 15.32 3.08 -17.87
CA GLN A 470 13.99 2.75 -18.37
C GLN A 470 13.26 1.94 -17.33
N LEU A 471 11.93 2.02 -17.31
CA LEU A 471 11.10 1.15 -16.51
C LEU A 471 11.50 -0.31 -16.80
N LEU A 472 11.74 -1.10 -15.77
CA LEU A 472 12.12 -2.51 -15.86
C LEU A 472 11.13 -3.30 -16.76
N ALA A 473 9.84 -2.99 -16.67
CA ALA A 473 8.84 -3.58 -17.55
C ALA A 473 9.12 -3.28 -19.04
N ASN A 474 9.60 -2.08 -19.38
CA ASN A 474 9.96 -1.72 -20.76
C ASN A 474 11.17 -2.51 -21.25
N ASP A 475 12.16 -2.75 -20.37
CA ASP A 475 13.33 -3.56 -20.69
C ASP A 475 12.93 -5.01 -21.01
N VAL A 476 12.02 -5.57 -20.21
CA VAL A 476 11.47 -6.92 -20.46
C VAL A 476 10.66 -6.96 -21.75
N MET A 477 9.81 -5.96 -22.03
CA MET A 477 9.06 -5.88 -23.29
C MET A 477 10.00 -5.82 -24.49
N ALA A 478 11.02 -4.96 -24.43
CA ALA A 478 12.02 -4.83 -25.51
C ALA A 478 12.79 -6.13 -25.74
N TYR A 479 13.12 -6.84 -24.65
CA TYR A 479 13.79 -8.13 -24.75
C TYR A 479 12.90 -9.20 -25.40
N VAL A 480 11.60 -9.26 -25.03
CA VAL A 480 10.63 -10.16 -25.68
C VAL A 480 10.46 -9.81 -27.17
N GLU A 481 10.34 -8.52 -27.52
CA GLU A 481 10.28 -8.07 -28.91
C GLU A 481 11.54 -8.47 -29.72
N LYS A 482 12.73 -8.35 -29.10
CA LYS A 482 14.02 -8.76 -29.68
C LYS A 482 14.07 -10.25 -29.96
N LEU A 483 13.58 -11.07 -29.02
CA LEU A 483 13.53 -12.54 -29.17
C LEU A 483 12.50 -12.97 -30.23
N GLY A 484 11.36 -12.26 -30.31
CA GLY A 484 10.20 -12.62 -31.13
C GLY A 484 9.54 -13.93 -30.70
N THR A 485 10.33 -14.94 -30.35
CA THR A 485 9.88 -16.24 -29.80
C THR A 485 10.63 -16.52 -28.50
N VAL A 486 9.86 -16.71 -27.42
CA VAL A 486 10.38 -16.99 -26.09
C VAL A 486 10.32 -18.49 -25.83
N ASN A 487 11.48 -19.11 -25.66
CA ASN A 487 11.64 -20.54 -25.37
C ASN A 487 12.57 -20.70 -24.15
N LEU A 488 12.00 -20.59 -22.96
CA LEU A 488 12.73 -20.69 -21.70
C LEU A 488 12.27 -21.91 -20.90
N ALA A 489 13.19 -22.47 -20.16
CA ALA A 489 12.94 -23.58 -19.24
C ALA A 489 13.61 -23.30 -17.89
N VAL A 490 13.28 -24.09 -16.89
CA VAL A 490 14.07 -24.16 -15.66
C VAL A 490 15.43 -24.77 -16.00
N GLU A 491 16.52 -24.06 -15.72
CA GLU A 491 17.89 -24.38 -16.15
C GLU A 491 18.75 -24.89 -14.97
N GLY A 492 18.21 -24.89 -13.75
CA GLY A 492 18.96 -25.26 -12.55
C GLY A 492 19.80 -24.10 -12.00
N ARG A 493 19.40 -22.84 -12.29
CA ARG A 493 20.07 -21.66 -11.74
C ARG A 493 20.02 -21.66 -10.21
N ILE A 494 18.92 -22.19 -9.64
CA ILE A 494 18.71 -22.37 -8.20
C ILE A 494 18.43 -23.84 -7.93
N ARG A 495 19.45 -24.57 -7.50
CA ARG A 495 19.36 -26.00 -7.26
C ARG A 495 19.09 -26.30 -5.79
N LYS A 496 17.91 -26.81 -5.47
CA LYS A 496 17.56 -27.23 -4.11
C LYS A 496 18.29 -28.49 -3.69
N LEU A 497 18.91 -28.49 -2.52
CA LEU A 497 19.52 -29.67 -1.90
C LEU A 497 18.50 -30.45 -1.06
N GLY A 498 18.60 -31.78 -1.05
CA GLY A 498 17.79 -32.62 -0.16
C GLY A 498 16.37 -32.93 -0.64
N GLN A 499 16.04 -32.61 -1.90
CA GLN A 499 14.81 -33.08 -2.58
C GLN A 499 15.05 -34.33 -3.38
#